data_225e7790f72000848a139177cad16552
#
_entry.id   225e7790f72000848a139177cad16552
#
_cell.length_a   1.000
_cell.length_b   1.000
_cell.length_c   1.000
_cell.angle_alpha   90.00
_cell.angle_beta   90.00
_cell.angle_gamma   90.00
#
_symmetry.space_group_name_H-M   'P 1'
#
loop_
_entity.id
_entity.type
_entity.pdbx_description
1 polymer ?
#
loop_
_entity_poly.entity_id
_entity_poly.type
_entity_poly.pdbx_seq_one_letter_code
_entity_poly.pdbx_strand_id
1 'polypeptide(L)'
;RQTLVYDDERILGGLDWNVAGRYHDALKLGYANKNNEIHAILAFNQNDEKTAGGTYYNSSIGQPYKNMQTVWYHYKADKIPFGASLLFMNLGLETGNQLTQDSHTRYLQTMGTYLTYKNSGWNLDGAFYYQTGKNKDAESVSAFMASATAAYAFNKTWGMVVSFDYLSGNEEGSSKFKAFDPLYGTHHKFYGSMDYFYASAFNKGFAPGLIDGRLGARFRASAKVD
;
A
#
# COMPACT_ATOMS: atom_id res chain seq x y z
N ARG A 1 12.54 -14.97 -2.24
CA ARG A 1 11.55 -14.49 -1.26
C ARG A 1 12.11 -13.31 -0.50
N GLN A 2 11.39 -12.19 -0.43
CA GLN A 2 11.81 -10.95 0.22
C GLN A 2 10.62 -10.12 0.67
N THR A 3 10.82 -9.27 1.67
CA THR A 3 9.88 -8.22 2.03
C THR A 3 10.02 -7.06 1.05
N LEU A 4 8.91 -6.44 0.72
CA LEU A 4 8.86 -5.21 -0.07
C LEU A 4 8.30 -4.11 0.84
N VAL A 5 9.17 -3.22 1.29
CA VAL A 5 8.84 -2.11 2.19
C VAL A 5 9.22 -0.82 1.52
N TYR A 6 8.23 0.04 1.26
CA TYR A 6 8.41 1.28 0.53
C TYR A 6 7.65 2.43 1.19
N ASP A 7 8.28 3.59 1.18
CA ASP A 7 7.73 4.86 1.69
C ASP A 7 7.24 4.72 3.16
N ASP A 8 5.98 5.02 3.43
CA ASP A 8 5.36 4.88 4.74
C ASP A 8 4.65 3.54 4.96
N GLU A 9 4.74 2.62 4.00
CA GLU A 9 4.13 1.28 4.01
C GLU A 9 2.62 1.24 3.75
N ARG A 10 2.04 2.27 3.15
CA ARG A 10 0.60 2.28 2.85
C ARG A 10 0.21 1.33 1.73
N ILE A 11 1.10 1.04 0.78
CA ILE A 11 0.86 0.16 -0.37
C ILE A 11 1.70 -1.11 -0.31
N LEU A 12 2.97 -1.00 0.07
CA LEU A 12 3.92 -2.11 0.23
C LEU A 12 4.56 -2.04 1.61
N GLY A 13 4.24 -2.98 2.47
CA GLY A 13 4.74 -3.07 3.84
C GLY A 13 5.00 -4.48 4.31
N GLY A 14 5.84 -4.62 5.34
CA GLY A 14 6.37 -5.89 5.83
C GLY A 14 5.43 -6.68 6.75
N LEU A 15 4.41 -6.08 7.34
CA LEU A 15 3.60 -6.64 8.42
C LEU A 15 4.44 -7.08 9.63
N ASP A 16 5.29 -6.23 10.13
CA ASP A 16 6.26 -6.54 11.20
C ASP A 16 5.61 -6.97 12.53
N TRP A 17 4.33 -6.62 12.74
CA TRP A 17 3.54 -7.04 13.90
C TRP A 17 3.04 -8.50 13.81
N ASN A 18 3.05 -9.11 12.62
CA ASN A 18 2.57 -10.46 12.39
C ASN A 18 3.75 -11.44 12.33
N VAL A 19 3.69 -12.53 13.10
CA VAL A 19 4.74 -13.56 13.16
C VAL A 19 5.08 -14.13 11.77
N ALA A 20 4.09 -14.25 10.87
CA ALA A 20 4.31 -14.73 9.51
C ALA A 20 4.97 -13.68 8.61
N GLY A 21 4.84 -12.39 8.92
CA GLY A 21 5.28 -11.31 8.04
C GLY A 21 4.55 -11.28 6.69
N ARG A 22 5.04 -10.42 5.77
CA ARG A 22 4.59 -10.41 4.38
C ARG A 22 5.79 -10.50 3.45
N TYR A 23 5.78 -11.52 2.60
CA TYR A 23 6.88 -11.80 1.69
C TYR A 23 6.37 -11.91 0.24
N HIS A 24 7.24 -11.55 -0.69
CA HIS A 24 6.99 -11.64 -2.12
C HIS A 24 8.10 -12.45 -2.79
N ASP A 25 7.73 -13.40 -3.63
CA ASP A 25 8.68 -14.11 -4.48
C ASP A 25 8.88 -13.28 -5.75
N ALA A 26 9.88 -12.41 -5.72
CA ALA A 26 10.08 -11.37 -6.73
C ALA A 26 11.55 -11.19 -7.10
N LEU A 27 11.79 -10.82 -8.34
CA LEU A 27 13.03 -10.22 -8.79
C LEU A 27 12.95 -8.70 -8.53
N LYS A 28 13.92 -8.16 -7.81
CA LYS A 28 14.09 -6.73 -7.59
C LYS A 28 15.41 -6.27 -8.20
N LEU A 29 15.34 -5.35 -9.14
CA LEU A 29 16.48 -4.66 -9.73
C LEU A 29 16.47 -3.22 -9.24
N GLY A 30 17.61 -2.72 -8.82
CA GLY A 30 17.73 -1.38 -8.26
C GLY A 30 18.95 -0.63 -8.77
N TYR A 31 18.81 0.69 -8.87
CA TYR A 31 19.91 1.62 -9.08
C TYR A 31 19.74 2.78 -8.10
N ALA A 32 20.82 3.17 -7.47
CA ALA A 32 20.85 4.30 -6.54
C ALA A 32 22.09 5.16 -6.76
N ASN A 33 21.90 6.46 -6.62
CA ASN A 33 22.99 7.43 -6.49
C ASN A 33 22.69 8.37 -5.31
N LYS A 34 23.42 9.47 -5.18
CA LYS A 34 23.26 10.40 -4.06
C LYS A 34 21.82 10.92 -3.87
N ASN A 35 21.13 11.19 -4.94
CA ASN A 35 19.82 11.87 -4.93
C ASN A 35 18.66 11.01 -5.43
N ASN A 36 18.96 9.96 -6.17
CA ASN A 36 17.95 9.19 -6.88
C ASN A 36 18.09 7.71 -6.56
N GLU A 37 16.98 7.05 -6.32
CA GLU A 37 16.88 5.61 -6.18
C GLU A 37 15.71 5.12 -7.02
N ILE A 38 15.92 4.06 -7.81
CA ILE A 38 14.87 3.45 -8.62
C ILE A 38 14.91 1.95 -8.45
N HIS A 39 13.74 1.34 -8.26
CA HIS A 39 13.56 -0.10 -8.20
C HIS A 39 12.55 -0.55 -9.25
N ALA A 40 12.89 -1.62 -9.96
CA ALA A 40 11.97 -2.38 -10.80
C ALA A 40 11.76 -3.76 -10.14
N ILE A 41 10.49 -4.14 -9.94
CA ILE A 41 10.10 -5.35 -9.24
C ILE A 41 9.19 -6.16 -10.15
N LEU A 42 9.53 -7.44 -10.31
CA LEU A 42 8.77 -8.40 -11.11
C LEU A 42 8.49 -9.62 -10.25
N ALA A 43 7.22 -9.98 -10.10
CA ALA A 43 6.80 -11.18 -9.39
C ALA A 43 5.80 -11.99 -10.21
N PHE A 44 5.83 -13.29 -10.01
CA PHE A 44 4.91 -14.23 -10.63
C PHE A 44 4.60 -15.34 -9.64
N ASN A 45 3.31 -15.59 -9.41
CA ASN A 45 2.82 -16.61 -8.51
C ASN A 45 2.06 -17.70 -9.25
N GLN A 46 2.13 -18.93 -8.74
CA GLN A 46 1.29 -20.05 -9.12
C GLN A 46 0.34 -20.40 -7.96
N ASN A 47 -0.87 -20.82 -8.30
CA ASN A 47 -1.86 -21.23 -7.29
C ASN A 47 -1.50 -22.57 -6.63
N ASP A 48 -0.71 -23.38 -7.31
CA ASP A 48 -0.26 -24.68 -6.82
C ASP A 48 1.07 -25.08 -7.48
N GLU A 49 1.79 -26.00 -6.88
CA GLU A 49 3.04 -26.52 -7.42
C GLU A 49 2.77 -27.42 -8.62
N LYS A 50 3.49 -27.19 -9.71
CA LYS A 50 3.38 -27.95 -10.94
C LYS A 50 4.74 -28.27 -11.53
N THR A 51 5.15 -29.53 -11.41
CA THR A 51 6.48 -30.00 -11.83
C THR A 51 6.65 -30.11 -13.34
N ALA A 52 5.55 -30.26 -14.08
CA ALA A 52 5.54 -30.39 -15.54
C ALA A 52 5.44 -29.06 -16.31
N GLY A 53 5.64 -27.94 -15.62
CA GLY A 53 5.54 -26.59 -16.19
C GLY A 53 4.08 -26.14 -16.41
N GLY A 54 3.93 -24.89 -16.85
CA GLY A 54 2.64 -24.22 -16.98
C GLY A 54 2.02 -23.80 -15.65
N THR A 55 0.91 -23.11 -15.75
CA THR A 55 0.13 -22.64 -14.60
C THR A 55 -1.28 -23.14 -14.70
N TYR A 56 -1.94 -23.35 -13.56
CA TYR A 56 -3.35 -23.65 -13.54
C TYR A 56 -4.04 -22.95 -12.37
N TYR A 57 -5.33 -22.79 -12.51
CA TYR A 57 -6.15 -22.13 -11.50
C TYR A 57 -6.59 -23.12 -10.41
N ASN A 58 -6.40 -22.71 -9.14
CA ASN A 58 -6.91 -23.42 -7.98
C ASN A 58 -7.62 -22.42 -7.04
N SER A 59 -8.94 -22.47 -6.96
CA SER A 59 -9.74 -21.58 -6.12
C SER A 59 -9.58 -21.82 -4.63
N SER A 60 -9.08 -22.99 -4.23
CA SER A 60 -8.88 -23.35 -2.82
C SER A 60 -7.60 -22.76 -2.22
N ILE A 61 -6.64 -22.42 -3.08
CA ILE A 61 -5.33 -21.85 -2.71
C ILE A 61 -5.21 -20.49 -3.39
N GLY A 62 -5.87 -19.47 -2.82
CA GLY A 62 -5.85 -18.13 -3.39
C GLY A 62 -4.47 -17.49 -3.30
N GLN A 63 -3.91 -17.09 -4.44
CA GLN A 63 -2.73 -16.22 -4.46
C GLN A 63 -3.16 -14.74 -4.40
N PRO A 64 -2.38 -13.88 -3.73
CA PRO A 64 -2.70 -12.45 -3.65
C PRO A 64 -2.72 -11.78 -5.03
N TYR A 65 -1.88 -12.25 -5.95
CA TYR A 65 -1.82 -11.84 -7.36
C TYR A 65 -1.20 -12.95 -8.20
N LYS A 66 -1.48 -12.98 -9.49
CA LYS A 66 -0.83 -13.87 -10.46
C LYS A 66 0.54 -13.35 -10.85
N ASN A 67 0.60 -12.07 -11.16
CA ASN A 67 1.84 -11.37 -11.47
C ASN A 67 1.79 -9.94 -10.98
N MET A 68 2.98 -9.36 -10.77
CA MET A 68 3.15 -7.97 -10.35
C MET A 68 4.33 -7.36 -11.08
N GLN A 69 4.11 -6.21 -11.70
CA GLN A 69 5.16 -5.36 -12.22
C GLN A 69 5.08 -4.02 -11.49
N THR A 70 6.16 -3.65 -10.82
CA THR A 70 6.19 -2.41 -10.03
C THR A 70 7.45 -1.63 -10.35
N VAL A 71 7.30 -0.33 -10.50
CA VAL A 71 8.39 0.63 -10.54
C VAL A 71 8.20 1.61 -9.41
N TRP A 72 9.24 1.77 -8.61
CA TRP A 72 9.32 2.77 -7.57
C TRP A 72 10.54 3.65 -7.78
N TYR A 73 10.36 4.95 -7.67
CA TYR A 73 11.41 5.95 -7.78
C TYR A 73 11.37 6.86 -6.58
N HIS A 74 12.53 7.16 -6.01
CA HIS A 74 12.70 8.13 -4.92
C HIS A 74 13.73 9.18 -5.28
N TYR A 75 13.37 10.42 -5.06
CA TYR A 75 14.24 11.58 -5.15
C TYR A 75 14.46 12.20 -3.76
N LYS A 76 15.71 12.45 -3.41
CA LYS A 76 16.11 13.17 -2.20
C LYS A 76 16.86 14.43 -2.58
N ALA A 77 16.34 15.59 -2.19
CA ALA A 77 16.96 16.87 -2.48
C ALA A 77 18.23 17.10 -1.65
N ASP A 78 19.24 17.73 -2.26
CA ASP A 78 20.52 17.98 -1.61
C ASP A 78 20.50 19.17 -0.64
N LYS A 79 19.82 20.24 -1.01
CA LYS A 79 19.89 21.54 -0.33
C LYS A 79 18.72 21.80 0.62
N ILE A 80 17.64 21.08 0.45
CA ILE A 80 16.44 21.18 1.28
C ILE A 80 16.07 19.79 1.78
N PRO A 81 15.54 19.68 2.99
CA PRO A 81 15.17 18.38 3.57
C PRO A 81 13.85 17.88 2.99
N PHE A 82 13.82 17.68 1.68
CA PHE A 82 12.67 17.24 0.89
C PHE A 82 12.97 15.91 0.20
N GLY A 83 12.01 15.00 0.25
CA GLY A 83 11.99 13.75 -0.46
C GLY A 83 10.66 13.56 -1.20
N ALA A 84 10.71 12.90 -2.34
CA ALA A 84 9.53 12.56 -3.13
C ALA A 84 9.69 11.18 -3.75
N SER A 85 8.68 10.33 -3.60
CA SER A 85 8.63 9.04 -4.28
C SER A 85 7.49 9.01 -5.29
N LEU A 86 7.68 8.21 -6.34
CA LEU A 86 6.66 7.85 -7.31
C LEU A 86 6.55 6.33 -7.35
N LEU A 87 5.34 5.81 -7.30
CA LEU A 87 5.04 4.39 -7.44
C LEU A 87 4.13 4.17 -8.65
N PHE A 88 4.46 3.17 -9.45
CA PHE A 88 3.55 2.55 -10.40
C PHE A 88 3.56 1.04 -10.17
N MET A 89 2.39 0.45 -9.94
CA MET A 89 2.22 -0.98 -9.75
C MET A 89 1.12 -1.49 -10.67
N ASN A 90 1.39 -2.54 -11.40
CA ASN A 90 0.42 -3.28 -12.21
C ASN A 90 0.28 -4.69 -11.64
N LEU A 91 -0.91 -5.00 -11.13
CA LEU A 91 -1.23 -6.31 -10.55
C LEU A 91 -2.11 -7.11 -11.48
N GLY A 92 -1.67 -8.31 -11.83
CA GLY A 92 -2.49 -9.32 -12.49
C GLY A 92 -3.27 -10.11 -11.44
N LEU A 93 -4.58 -9.93 -11.40
CA LEU A 93 -5.51 -10.61 -10.51
C LEU A 93 -6.17 -11.76 -11.26
N GLU A 94 -5.93 -13.00 -10.82
CA GLU A 94 -6.46 -14.19 -11.49
C GLU A 94 -7.80 -14.61 -10.89
N THR A 95 -8.74 -14.92 -11.76
CA THR A 95 -10.01 -15.60 -11.44
C THR A 95 -10.23 -16.72 -12.43
N GLY A 96 -11.00 -17.73 -12.07
CA GLY A 96 -11.27 -18.83 -13.00
C GLY A 96 -12.11 -19.94 -12.42
N ASN A 97 -12.20 -21.02 -13.15
CA ASN A 97 -12.89 -22.22 -12.75
C ASN A 97 -11.88 -23.39 -12.63
N GLN A 98 -11.77 -23.94 -11.41
CA GLN A 98 -10.84 -25.02 -11.12
C GLN A 98 -11.14 -26.31 -11.87
N LEU A 99 -12.42 -26.61 -12.13
CA LEU A 99 -12.82 -27.86 -12.83
C LEU A 99 -12.46 -27.83 -14.31
N THR A 100 -12.67 -26.69 -14.95
CA THR A 100 -12.34 -26.54 -16.38
C THR A 100 -10.92 -26.06 -16.62
N GLN A 101 -10.21 -25.67 -15.56
CA GLN A 101 -8.90 -25.02 -15.61
C GLN A 101 -8.89 -23.74 -16.47
N ASP A 102 -10.07 -23.16 -16.67
CA ASP A 102 -10.20 -21.89 -17.36
C ASP A 102 -9.88 -20.75 -16.39
N SER A 103 -8.97 -19.86 -16.77
CA SER A 103 -8.58 -18.73 -15.95
C SER A 103 -8.41 -17.46 -16.76
N HIS A 104 -8.75 -16.34 -16.11
CA HIS A 104 -8.63 -15.00 -16.67
C HIS A 104 -7.81 -14.14 -15.73
N THR A 105 -6.83 -13.43 -16.26
CA THR A 105 -6.06 -12.44 -15.52
C THR A 105 -6.56 -11.03 -15.85
N ARG A 106 -6.97 -10.30 -14.84
CA ARG A 106 -7.37 -8.90 -14.96
C ARG A 106 -6.33 -8.02 -14.28
N TYR A 107 -6.19 -6.81 -14.78
CA TYR A 107 -5.12 -5.92 -14.31
C TYR A 107 -5.68 -4.73 -13.55
N LEU A 108 -5.17 -4.54 -12.34
CA LEU A 108 -5.37 -3.38 -11.49
C LEU A 108 -4.08 -2.57 -11.45
N GLN A 109 -4.14 -1.31 -11.86
CA GLN A 109 -3.02 -0.39 -11.76
C GLN A 109 -3.17 0.49 -10.52
N THR A 110 -2.09 0.64 -9.76
CA THR A 110 -1.97 1.61 -8.67
C THR A 110 -0.82 2.55 -8.97
N MET A 111 -1.06 3.84 -8.95
CA MET A 111 -0.05 4.85 -9.16
C MET A 111 -0.18 5.97 -8.14
N GLY A 112 0.94 6.53 -7.73
CA GLY A 112 0.89 7.60 -6.75
C GLY A 112 2.25 8.15 -6.33
N THR A 113 2.20 9.02 -5.36
CA THR A 113 3.36 9.74 -4.84
C THR A 113 3.33 9.77 -3.31
N TYR A 114 4.52 9.79 -2.73
CA TYR A 114 4.75 10.06 -1.31
C TYR A 114 5.76 11.18 -1.17
N LEU A 115 5.44 12.19 -0.38
CA LEU A 115 6.24 13.39 -0.19
C LEU A 115 6.64 13.52 1.27
N THR A 116 7.87 13.95 1.52
CA THR A 116 8.38 14.21 2.86
C THR A 116 9.11 15.55 2.94
N TYR A 117 8.92 16.24 4.06
CA TYR A 117 9.68 17.46 4.38
C TYR A 117 10.00 17.50 5.87
N LYS A 118 11.27 17.74 6.21
CA LYS A 118 11.72 17.71 7.61
C LYS A 118 12.69 18.85 7.90
N ASN A 119 12.23 19.91 8.55
CA ASN A 119 13.06 21.08 8.84
C ASN A 119 12.55 21.85 10.07
N SER A 120 13.48 22.39 10.88
CA SER A 120 13.21 23.34 11.96
C SER A 120 12.08 22.92 12.90
N GLY A 121 12.08 21.64 13.31
CA GLY A 121 11.06 21.06 14.19
C GLY A 121 9.82 20.52 13.46
N TRP A 122 9.61 20.87 12.20
CA TRP A 122 8.57 20.30 11.36
C TRP A 122 8.97 18.94 10.77
N ASN A 123 8.02 18.02 10.79
CA ASN A 123 8.06 16.78 10.03
C ASN A 123 6.72 16.65 9.32
N LEU A 124 6.73 16.80 8.00
CA LEU A 124 5.55 16.77 7.15
C LEU A 124 5.67 15.60 6.20
N ASP A 125 4.61 14.85 6.05
CA ASP A 125 4.48 13.83 5.01
C ASP A 125 3.08 13.84 4.41
N GLY A 126 3.00 13.35 3.16
CA GLY A 126 1.74 13.21 2.47
C GLY A 126 1.84 12.19 1.35
N ALA A 127 0.74 11.47 1.13
CA ALA A 127 0.62 10.52 0.05
C ALA A 127 -0.66 10.72 -0.74
N PHE A 128 -0.58 10.41 -2.02
CA PHE A 128 -1.75 10.29 -2.89
C PHE A 128 -1.56 9.09 -3.81
N TYR A 129 -2.54 8.20 -3.85
CA TYR A 129 -2.57 7.04 -4.74
C TYR A 129 -3.90 6.94 -5.46
N TYR A 130 -3.85 6.53 -6.72
CA TYR A 130 -5.01 6.30 -7.56
C TYR A 130 -4.97 4.88 -8.12
N GLN A 131 -6.14 4.23 -8.16
CA GLN A 131 -6.32 2.89 -8.70
C GLN A 131 -7.26 2.91 -9.89
N THR A 132 -6.89 2.18 -10.94
CA THR A 132 -7.66 2.03 -12.16
C THR A 132 -7.48 0.64 -12.75
N GLY A 133 -8.23 0.31 -13.79
CA GLY A 133 -8.22 -1.01 -14.41
C GLY A 133 -9.41 -1.86 -13.98
N LYS A 134 -9.16 -3.13 -13.63
CA LYS A 134 -10.23 -4.07 -13.24
C LYS A 134 -9.85 -4.84 -11.97
N ASN A 135 -10.83 -5.03 -11.09
CA ASN A 135 -10.72 -5.92 -9.93
C ASN A 135 -10.95 -7.40 -10.33
N LYS A 136 -10.94 -8.31 -9.35
CA LYS A 136 -11.19 -9.74 -9.57
C LYS A 136 -12.57 -10.02 -10.19
N ASP A 137 -13.57 -9.22 -9.83
CA ASP A 137 -14.96 -9.38 -10.26
C ASP A 137 -15.25 -8.74 -11.64
N ALA A 138 -14.21 -8.34 -12.37
CA ALA A 138 -14.26 -7.67 -13.67
C ALA A 138 -14.87 -6.26 -13.65
N GLU A 139 -15.12 -5.69 -12.49
CA GLU A 139 -15.59 -4.32 -12.37
C GLU A 139 -14.47 -3.34 -12.72
N SER A 140 -14.82 -2.28 -13.42
CA SER A 140 -13.87 -1.19 -13.70
C SER A 140 -13.64 -0.38 -12.45
N VAL A 141 -12.37 -0.24 -12.06
CA VAL A 141 -11.95 0.47 -10.84
C VAL A 141 -11.65 1.94 -11.12
N SER A 142 -12.07 2.81 -10.20
CA SER A 142 -11.67 4.22 -10.16
C SER A 142 -11.69 4.66 -8.69
N ALA A 143 -10.61 4.44 -7.98
CA ALA A 143 -10.52 4.62 -6.55
C ALA A 143 -9.27 5.45 -6.19
N PHE A 144 -9.29 6.15 -5.08
CA PHE A 144 -8.15 6.93 -4.63
C PHE A 144 -8.03 6.99 -3.11
N MET A 145 -6.82 7.24 -2.66
CA MET A 145 -6.52 7.60 -1.27
C MET A 145 -5.67 8.85 -1.21
N ALA A 146 -5.82 9.58 -0.13
CA ALA A 146 -4.96 10.72 0.21
C ALA A 146 -4.63 10.68 1.71
N SER A 147 -3.42 11.03 2.06
CA SER A 147 -3.01 11.19 3.46
C SER A 147 -2.12 12.42 3.65
N ALA A 148 -2.18 13.00 4.83
CA ALA A 148 -1.29 14.08 5.23
C ALA A 148 -1.00 13.97 6.74
N THR A 149 0.27 14.12 7.11
CA THR A 149 0.70 14.21 8.49
C THR A 149 1.54 15.47 8.69
N ALA A 150 1.26 16.20 9.73
CA ALA A 150 2.07 17.34 10.17
C ALA A 150 2.42 17.16 11.66
N ALA A 151 3.71 16.99 11.94
CA ALA A 151 4.23 16.96 13.29
C ALA A 151 5.16 18.14 13.52
N TYR A 152 5.06 18.76 14.71
CA TYR A 152 5.91 19.86 15.13
C TYR A 152 6.49 19.63 16.51
N ALA A 153 7.79 19.72 16.64
CA ALA A 153 8.50 19.68 17.90
C ALA A 153 8.72 21.11 18.41
N PHE A 154 7.96 21.53 19.43
CA PHE A 154 8.11 22.85 20.08
C PHE A 154 9.48 22.99 20.73
N ASN A 155 9.96 21.90 21.33
CA ASN A 155 11.25 21.78 21.97
C ASN A 155 11.64 20.29 22.09
N LYS A 156 12.69 19.97 22.86
CA LYS A 156 13.16 18.58 23.05
C LYS A 156 12.18 17.71 23.85
N THR A 157 11.24 18.32 24.58
CA THR A 157 10.31 17.64 25.50
C THR A 157 8.91 17.52 24.90
N TRP A 158 8.42 18.55 24.21
CA TRP A 158 7.05 18.64 23.75
C TRP A 158 6.95 18.72 22.23
N GLY A 159 5.99 18.04 21.70
CA GLY A 159 5.60 18.12 20.30
C GLY A 159 4.14 17.73 20.11
N MET A 160 3.66 17.98 18.92
CA MET A 160 2.27 17.65 18.55
C MET A 160 2.28 17.05 17.13
N VAL A 161 1.29 16.21 16.84
CA VAL A 161 1.06 15.62 15.54
C VAL A 161 -0.42 15.69 15.18
N VAL A 162 -0.69 16.03 13.93
CA VAL A 162 -2.01 15.96 13.31
C VAL A 162 -1.88 15.11 12.06
N SER A 163 -2.77 14.14 11.88
CA SER A 163 -2.80 13.30 10.70
C SER A 163 -4.22 13.19 10.16
N PHE A 164 -4.31 13.04 8.86
CA PHE A 164 -5.57 12.83 8.14
C PHE A 164 -5.38 11.76 7.07
N ASP A 165 -6.32 10.82 7.00
CA ASP A 165 -6.39 9.78 5.99
C ASP A 165 -7.78 9.76 5.35
N TYR A 166 -7.80 9.62 4.03
CA TYR A 166 -9.00 9.44 3.24
C TYR A 166 -8.81 8.27 2.27
N LEU A 167 -9.72 7.30 2.31
CA LEU A 167 -9.85 6.24 1.33
C LEU A 167 -11.24 6.33 0.71
N SER A 168 -11.30 6.39 -0.62
CA SER A 168 -12.59 6.39 -1.31
C SER A 168 -13.34 5.06 -1.09
N GLY A 169 -14.66 5.14 -1.00
CA GLY A 169 -15.57 4.01 -0.84
C GLY A 169 -16.41 3.78 -2.09
N ASN A 170 -17.06 2.62 -2.14
CA ASN A 170 -17.98 2.27 -3.21
C ASN A 170 -19.40 2.74 -2.87
N GLU A 171 -20.13 3.21 -3.89
CA GLU A 171 -21.53 3.61 -3.81
C GLU A 171 -22.40 2.56 -4.51
N GLU A 172 -23.56 2.28 -3.95
CA GLU A 172 -24.55 1.41 -4.60
C GLU A 172 -24.99 2.01 -5.94
N GLY A 173 -25.06 1.16 -6.99
CA GLY A 173 -25.43 1.60 -8.34
C GLY A 173 -24.34 2.35 -9.11
N SER A 174 -23.14 2.48 -8.56
CA SER A 174 -22.00 3.08 -9.28
C SER A 174 -21.60 2.23 -10.48
N SER A 175 -21.34 2.86 -11.63
CA SER A 175 -20.82 2.19 -12.84
C SER A 175 -19.37 1.73 -12.72
N LYS A 176 -18.67 2.17 -11.68
CA LYS A 176 -17.27 1.81 -11.37
C LYS A 176 -17.13 1.45 -9.90
N PHE A 177 -16.28 0.50 -9.60
CA PHE A 177 -15.87 0.20 -8.24
C PHE A 177 -14.94 1.30 -7.72
N LYS A 178 -15.35 2.01 -6.67
CA LYS A 178 -14.66 3.20 -6.15
C LYS A 178 -13.97 2.98 -4.82
N ALA A 179 -14.08 1.80 -4.19
CA ALA A 179 -13.39 1.54 -2.93
C ALA A 179 -11.89 1.34 -3.18
N PHE A 180 -11.07 2.13 -2.48
CA PHE A 180 -9.62 2.02 -2.55
C PHE A 180 -9.15 0.77 -1.79
N ASP A 181 -8.30 -0.03 -2.43
CA ASP A 181 -7.65 -1.19 -1.83
C ASP A 181 -6.19 -0.83 -1.46
N PRO A 182 -5.82 -0.74 -0.17
CA PRO A 182 -4.44 -0.49 0.24
C PRO A 182 -3.49 -1.68 0.03
N LEU A 183 -3.93 -2.71 -0.70
CA LEU A 183 -3.12 -3.82 -1.19
C LEU A 183 -2.27 -4.50 -0.09
N TYR A 184 -0.96 -4.33 -0.18
CA TYR A 184 0.04 -5.00 0.67
C TYR A 184 0.62 -4.07 1.73
N GLY A 185 -0.12 -3.02 2.10
CA GLY A 185 0.28 -2.07 3.13
C GLY A 185 0.26 -2.66 4.55
N THR A 186 0.93 -2.00 5.48
CA THR A 186 0.90 -2.30 6.92
C THR A 186 -0.23 -1.51 7.57
N HIS A 187 -1.46 -2.02 7.45
CA HIS A 187 -2.71 -1.29 7.78
C HIS A 187 -2.83 -0.91 9.25
N HIS A 188 -2.38 -1.77 10.17
CA HIS A 188 -2.32 -1.50 11.61
C HIS A 188 -1.63 -0.19 11.99
N LYS A 189 -0.68 0.23 11.17
CA LYS A 189 0.07 1.48 11.37
C LYS A 189 -0.81 2.73 11.18
N PHE A 190 -1.90 2.61 10.40
CA PHE A 190 -2.70 3.75 9.96
C PHE A 190 -4.16 3.70 10.40
N TYR A 191 -4.82 2.55 10.29
CA TYR A 191 -6.29 2.43 10.38
C TYR A 191 -6.77 1.79 11.68
N GLY A 192 -5.92 1.84 12.71
CA GLY A 192 -6.17 1.30 14.05
C GLY A 192 -5.69 -0.13 14.22
N SER A 193 -5.21 -0.44 15.42
CA SER A 193 -4.55 -1.71 15.74
C SER A 193 -5.45 -2.94 15.68
N MET A 194 -6.78 -2.75 15.66
CA MET A 194 -7.75 -3.85 15.56
C MET A 194 -8.21 -4.12 14.11
N ASP A 195 -7.78 -3.32 13.13
CA ASP A 195 -8.25 -3.33 11.73
C ASP A 195 -9.78 -3.27 11.57
N TYR A 196 -10.49 -2.88 12.63
CA TYR A 196 -11.94 -2.98 12.72
C TYR A 196 -12.65 -2.15 11.65
N PHE A 197 -12.20 -0.93 11.42
CA PHE A 197 -12.81 -0.01 10.46
C PHE A 197 -12.36 -0.27 9.02
N TYR A 198 -11.25 -0.96 8.84
CA TYR A 198 -10.67 -1.24 7.54
C TYR A 198 -11.02 -2.63 7.00
N ALA A 199 -10.79 -3.70 7.78
CA ALA A 199 -11.06 -5.10 7.40
C ALA A 199 -12.52 -5.53 7.69
N SER A 200 -13.38 -4.63 7.79
CA SER A 200 -14.57 -4.57 8.55
C SER A 200 -15.57 -5.71 8.33
N ALA A 201 -16.05 -6.20 9.45
CA ALA A 201 -17.35 -6.84 9.60
C ALA A 201 -18.54 -6.01 9.04
N PHE A 202 -18.33 -4.75 8.69
CA PHE A 202 -19.30 -3.88 8.01
C PHE A 202 -19.47 -4.19 6.53
N ASN A 203 -18.55 -4.93 5.92
CA ASN A 203 -18.52 -5.24 4.49
C ASN A 203 -19.50 -6.37 4.13
N LYS A 204 -20.78 -6.22 4.42
CA LYS A 204 -21.82 -7.12 3.91
C LYS A 204 -22.12 -6.80 2.42
N GLY A 205 -21.13 -7.01 1.53
CA GLY A 205 -21.27 -6.66 0.10
C GLY A 205 -21.13 -5.17 -0.22
N PHE A 206 -20.79 -4.36 0.76
CA PHE A 206 -20.58 -2.93 0.64
C PHE A 206 -19.16 -2.58 1.07
N ALA A 207 -18.41 -1.83 0.29
CA ALA A 207 -17.04 -1.40 0.59
C ALA A 207 -17.03 0.10 0.94
N PRO A 208 -17.28 0.46 2.22
CA PRO A 208 -17.25 1.85 2.65
C PRO A 208 -15.83 2.40 2.51
N GLY A 209 -15.74 3.70 2.24
CA GLY A 209 -14.47 4.41 2.37
C GLY A 209 -14.09 4.64 3.83
N LEU A 210 -12.98 5.30 4.03
CA LEU A 210 -12.49 5.67 5.36
C LEU A 210 -12.15 7.16 5.39
N ILE A 211 -12.57 7.83 6.46
CA ILE A 211 -12.06 9.14 6.86
C ILE A 211 -11.54 8.98 8.27
N ASP A 212 -10.25 9.19 8.45
CA ASP A 212 -9.59 9.11 9.77
C ASP A 212 -8.85 10.42 10.05
N GLY A 213 -9.11 11.00 11.23
CA GLY A 213 -8.44 12.19 11.72
C GLY A 213 -7.82 11.91 13.10
N ARG A 214 -6.52 12.16 13.24
CA ARG A 214 -5.79 11.91 14.47
C ARG A 214 -5.10 13.16 14.97
N LEU A 215 -5.20 13.38 16.28
CA LEU A 215 -4.47 14.41 17.02
C LEU A 215 -3.68 13.74 18.14
N GLY A 216 -2.38 13.99 18.20
CA GLY A 216 -1.50 13.44 19.22
C GLY A 216 -0.58 14.50 19.81
N ALA A 217 -0.25 14.32 21.09
CA ALA A 217 0.81 15.07 21.75
C ALA A 217 1.96 14.13 22.08
N ARG A 218 3.18 14.60 21.90
CA ARG A 218 4.39 13.88 22.28
C ARG A 218 5.02 14.57 23.50
N PHE A 219 5.30 13.77 24.52
CA PHE A 219 6.01 14.21 25.71
C PHE A 219 7.19 13.29 25.99
N ARG A 220 8.38 13.84 25.99
CA ARG A 220 9.61 13.12 26.33
C ARG A 220 10.09 13.55 27.71
N ALA A 221 9.85 12.72 28.72
CA ALA A 221 10.24 13.00 30.11
C ALA A 221 11.75 12.98 30.32
N SER A 222 12.47 12.12 29.57
CA SER A 222 13.95 12.03 29.60
C SER A 222 14.48 11.44 28.29
N ALA A 223 15.81 11.39 28.15
CA ALA A 223 16.42 10.73 26.99
C ALA A 223 16.10 9.23 26.86
N LYS A 224 15.56 8.59 27.89
CA LYS A 224 15.23 7.17 27.95
C LYS A 224 13.73 6.88 27.99
N VAL A 225 12.89 7.91 28.11
CA VAL A 225 11.42 7.78 28.24
C VAL A 225 10.75 8.79 27.29
N ASP A 226 10.02 8.25 26.35
CA ASP A 226 9.27 9.00 25.30
C ASP A 226 7.78 8.74 25.46
#